data_baaefbfca55211dc6d7890938c54580e
#
_entry.id   baaefbfca55211dc6d7890938c54580e
#
_cell.length_a   1.000
_cell.length_b   1.000
_cell.length_c   1.000
_cell.angle_alpha   90.00
_cell.angle_beta   90.00
_cell.angle_gamma   90.00
#
_symmetry.space_group_name_H-M   'P 1'
#
loop_
_entity.id
_entity.type
_entity.pdbx_description
1 polymer ?
#
loop_
_entity_poly.entity_id
_entity_poly.type
_entity_poly.pdbx_seq_one_letter_code
_entity_poly.pdbx_strand_id
1 'polypeptide(L)'
;TAEYVEVADMLSRRCGLGRLTGFQVANALDLPFGDGVFDLAWTQNVSMNLPDKKAFFDSIFRVLRPGGKLSSSEVVTGDAEEPVYPLPWAREPSINFAVPADAMKTALEVAGFRLLDWQDTTADAVAVFQNPGQAARRGKLGVGLVAGADFGERSANLAHGMADGRFASVMFVAERPA
;
A
#
# COMPACT_ATOMS: atom_id res chain seq x y z
N THR A 1 -7.81 -5.27 11.03
CA THR A 1 -8.32 -5.64 12.36
C THR A 1 -9.85 -5.60 12.39
N ALA A 2 -10.49 -6.31 13.32
CA ALA A 2 -11.95 -6.35 13.42
C ALA A 2 -12.54 -4.95 13.65
N GLU A 3 -11.95 -4.15 14.53
CA GLU A 3 -12.37 -2.78 14.82
C GLU A 3 -12.42 -1.89 13.58
N TYR A 4 -11.42 -1.97 12.70
CA TYR A 4 -11.43 -1.19 11.45
C TYR A 4 -12.53 -1.64 10.50
N VAL A 5 -12.82 -2.91 10.44
CA VAL A 5 -13.92 -3.47 9.63
C VAL A 5 -15.28 -2.98 10.15
N GLU A 6 -15.49 -3.02 11.46
CA GLU A 6 -16.73 -2.51 12.09
C GLU A 6 -16.94 -1.01 11.83
N VAL A 7 -15.89 -0.21 11.98
CA VAL A 7 -15.96 1.24 11.71
C VAL A 7 -16.18 1.53 10.22
N ALA A 8 -15.52 0.79 9.32
CA ALA A 8 -15.71 0.94 7.88
C ALA A 8 -17.15 0.62 7.46
N ASP A 9 -17.74 -0.47 7.97
CA ASP A 9 -19.13 -0.84 7.72
C ASP A 9 -20.10 0.23 8.26
N MET A 10 -19.89 0.68 9.49
CA MET A 10 -20.69 1.75 10.10
C MET A 10 -20.65 3.04 9.26
N LEU A 11 -19.45 3.49 8.84
CA LEU A 11 -19.30 4.70 8.03
C LEU A 11 -19.96 4.54 6.67
N SER A 12 -19.77 3.40 6.01
CA SER A 12 -20.38 3.10 4.72
C SER A 12 -21.91 3.18 4.79
N ARG A 13 -22.53 2.58 5.81
CA ARG A 13 -23.98 2.66 6.03
C ARG A 13 -24.45 4.09 6.25
N ARG A 14 -23.73 4.86 7.06
CA ARG A 14 -24.06 6.28 7.30
C ARG A 14 -23.94 7.15 6.05
N CYS A 15 -23.06 6.80 5.13
CA CYS A 15 -22.91 7.47 3.84
C CYS A 15 -23.88 6.95 2.77
N GLY A 16 -24.79 6.02 3.09
CA GLY A 16 -25.74 5.43 2.13
C GLY A 16 -25.11 4.41 1.17
N LEU A 17 -23.87 3.96 1.43
CA LEU A 17 -23.10 3.05 0.58
C LEU A 17 -23.18 1.58 1.01
N GLY A 18 -23.89 1.25 2.08
CA GLY A 18 -23.90 -0.09 2.68
C GLY A 18 -24.41 -1.22 1.77
N ARG A 19 -25.07 -0.89 0.64
CA ARG A 19 -25.45 -1.89 -0.38
C ARG A 19 -24.40 -2.09 -1.46
N LEU A 20 -23.41 -1.21 -1.52
CA LEU A 20 -22.37 -1.18 -2.55
C LEU A 20 -21.01 -1.65 -2.03
N THR A 21 -20.86 -1.79 -0.71
CA THR A 21 -19.59 -2.11 -0.07
C THR A 21 -19.75 -3.24 0.93
N GLY A 22 -18.72 -4.06 1.04
CA GLY A 22 -18.57 -5.08 2.09
C GLY A 22 -17.17 -5.02 2.67
N PHE A 23 -17.06 -5.31 3.97
CA PHE A 23 -15.79 -5.28 4.68
C PHE A 23 -15.60 -6.57 5.46
N GLN A 24 -14.39 -7.13 5.43
CA GLN A 24 -14.08 -8.31 6.23
C GLN A 24 -12.60 -8.33 6.65
N VAL A 25 -12.33 -9.00 7.75
CA VAL A 25 -10.96 -9.32 8.15
C VAL A 25 -10.45 -10.47 7.31
N ALA A 26 -9.29 -10.29 6.67
CA ALA A 26 -8.65 -11.30 5.86
C ALA A 26 -7.12 -11.22 5.96
N ASN A 27 -6.45 -12.34 5.64
CA ASN A 27 -5.01 -12.37 5.40
C ASN A 27 -4.76 -12.06 3.91
N ALA A 28 -3.98 -11.03 3.62
CA ALA A 28 -3.65 -10.64 2.24
C ALA A 28 -2.79 -11.69 1.51
N LEU A 29 -2.09 -12.56 2.25
CA LEU A 29 -1.30 -13.66 1.68
C LEU A 29 -2.18 -14.88 1.30
N ASP A 30 -3.43 -14.91 1.77
CA ASP A 30 -4.41 -15.98 1.48
C ASP A 30 -5.82 -15.41 1.56
N LEU A 31 -6.26 -14.77 0.48
CA LEU A 31 -7.56 -14.10 0.42
C LEU A 31 -8.70 -15.13 0.43
N PRO A 32 -9.72 -14.97 1.30
CA PRO A 32 -10.80 -15.94 1.49
C PRO A 32 -11.91 -15.80 0.42
N PHE A 33 -11.52 -15.67 -0.84
CA PHE A 33 -12.42 -15.56 -1.98
C PHE A 33 -12.16 -16.68 -2.98
N GLY A 34 -13.18 -17.03 -3.76
CA GLY A 34 -13.03 -17.97 -4.88
C GLY A 34 -12.14 -17.43 -6.00
N ASP A 35 -11.71 -18.31 -6.88
CA ASP A 35 -10.86 -17.98 -8.01
C ASP A 35 -11.64 -17.15 -9.04
N GLY A 36 -11.02 -16.10 -9.58
CA GLY A 36 -11.55 -15.34 -10.70
C GLY A 36 -12.85 -14.57 -10.42
N VAL A 37 -13.11 -14.16 -9.18
CA VAL A 37 -14.38 -13.50 -8.80
C VAL A 37 -14.33 -11.98 -8.93
N PHE A 38 -13.15 -11.38 -9.08
CA PHE A 38 -13.00 -9.92 -9.15
C PHE A 38 -12.47 -9.45 -10.50
N ASP A 39 -12.95 -8.26 -10.91
CA ASP A 39 -12.49 -7.54 -12.10
C ASP A 39 -11.24 -6.73 -11.82
N LEU A 40 -11.13 -6.19 -10.60
CA LEU A 40 -10.10 -5.28 -10.17
C LEU A 40 -9.71 -5.56 -8.71
N ALA A 41 -8.44 -5.58 -8.44
CA ALA A 41 -7.88 -5.45 -7.11
C ALA A 41 -7.16 -4.09 -7.00
N TRP A 42 -7.26 -3.47 -5.81
CA TRP A 42 -6.53 -2.25 -5.51
C TRP A 42 -5.82 -2.39 -4.16
N THR A 43 -4.53 -2.07 -4.15
CA THR A 43 -3.73 -2.02 -2.92
C THR A 43 -3.06 -0.66 -2.78
N GLN A 44 -2.90 -0.21 -1.54
CA GLN A 44 -2.24 1.06 -1.25
C GLN A 44 -1.45 0.95 0.04
N ASN A 45 -0.12 1.05 -0.06
CA ASN A 45 0.79 0.97 1.07
C ASN A 45 0.59 -0.30 1.91
N VAL A 46 0.49 -1.45 1.25
CA VAL A 46 0.26 -2.76 1.87
C VAL A 46 1.51 -3.63 1.85
N SER A 47 2.18 -3.70 0.70
CA SER A 47 3.22 -4.69 0.44
C SER A 47 4.41 -4.58 1.38
N MET A 48 4.80 -3.37 1.81
CA MET A 48 5.91 -3.15 2.72
C MET A 48 5.68 -3.73 4.14
N ASN A 49 4.45 -4.12 4.46
CA ASN A 49 4.10 -4.81 5.72
C ASN A 49 4.16 -6.34 5.61
N LEU A 50 4.37 -6.89 4.42
CA LEU A 50 4.25 -8.33 4.16
C LEU A 50 5.59 -8.93 3.78
N PRO A 51 6.05 -9.99 4.50
CA PRO A 51 7.35 -10.61 4.24
C PRO A 51 7.38 -11.37 2.91
N ASP A 52 6.26 -11.98 2.51
CA ASP A 52 6.17 -12.83 1.32
C ASP A 52 5.42 -12.12 0.18
N LYS A 53 6.19 -11.47 -0.72
CA LYS A 53 5.65 -10.79 -1.90
C LYS A 53 5.02 -11.75 -2.89
N LYS A 54 5.60 -12.96 -3.01
CA LYS A 54 5.08 -13.97 -3.92
C LYS A 54 3.70 -14.43 -3.46
N ALA A 55 3.54 -14.85 -2.23
CA ALA A 55 2.24 -15.25 -1.69
C ALA A 55 1.20 -14.12 -1.78
N PHE A 56 1.62 -12.87 -1.55
CA PHE A 56 0.74 -11.70 -1.69
C PHE A 56 0.21 -11.55 -3.12
N PHE A 57 1.09 -11.56 -4.12
CA PHE A 57 0.67 -11.42 -5.51
C PHE A 57 -0.03 -12.66 -6.08
N ASP A 58 0.39 -13.86 -5.68
CA ASP A 58 -0.32 -15.12 -6.03
C ASP A 58 -1.77 -15.09 -5.53
N SER A 59 -1.98 -14.63 -4.31
CA SER A 59 -3.31 -14.52 -3.71
C SER A 59 -4.22 -13.55 -4.48
N ILE A 60 -3.68 -12.38 -4.87
CA ILE A 60 -4.42 -11.41 -5.68
C ILE A 60 -4.65 -11.95 -7.10
N PHE A 61 -3.63 -12.55 -7.72
CA PHE A 61 -3.75 -13.15 -9.05
C PHE A 61 -4.86 -14.20 -9.11
N ARG A 62 -4.93 -15.06 -8.12
CA ARG A 62 -5.94 -16.12 -8.02
C ARG A 62 -7.36 -15.58 -8.04
N VAL A 63 -7.63 -14.54 -7.23
CA VAL A 63 -8.99 -14.01 -7.08
C VAL A 63 -9.43 -13.09 -8.23
N LEU A 64 -8.51 -12.56 -9.02
CA LEU A 64 -8.82 -11.80 -10.23
C LEU A 64 -9.24 -12.75 -11.35
N ARG A 65 -10.24 -12.40 -12.15
CA ARG A 65 -10.58 -13.13 -13.38
C ARG A 65 -9.50 -12.95 -14.46
N PRO A 66 -9.42 -13.83 -15.46
CA PRO A 66 -8.64 -13.56 -16.67
C PRO A 66 -9.00 -12.20 -17.28
N GLY A 67 -8.00 -11.39 -17.62
CA GLY A 67 -8.17 -9.97 -18.01
C GLY A 67 -8.43 -9.00 -16.86
N GLY A 68 -8.55 -9.48 -15.63
CA GLY A 68 -8.67 -8.64 -14.42
C GLY A 68 -7.37 -7.89 -14.11
N LYS A 69 -7.47 -6.77 -13.40
CA LYS A 69 -6.35 -5.86 -13.18
C LYS A 69 -6.04 -5.68 -11.69
N LEU A 70 -4.77 -5.51 -11.40
CA LEU A 70 -4.27 -4.99 -10.12
C LEU A 70 -3.78 -3.56 -10.34
N SER A 71 -4.33 -2.62 -9.58
CA SER A 71 -3.80 -1.25 -9.45
C SER A 71 -3.19 -1.09 -8.06
N SER A 72 -1.99 -0.54 -7.97
CA SER A 72 -1.28 -0.43 -6.71
C SER A 72 -0.52 0.90 -6.59
N SER A 73 -0.42 1.38 -5.35
CA SER A 73 0.46 2.47 -4.95
C SER A 73 1.26 2.01 -3.74
N GLU A 74 2.58 1.94 -3.86
CA GLU A 74 3.45 1.32 -2.86
C GLU A 74 4.70 2.14 -2.58
N VAL A 75 5.29 1.91 -1.42
CA VAL A 75 6.65 2.36 -1.10
C VAL A 75 7.63 1.23 -1.35
N VAL A 76 8.67 1.52 -2.10
CA VAL A 76 9.80 0.61 -2.37
C VAL A 76 11.09 1.18 -1.79
N THR A 77 12.12 0.34 -1.58
CA THR A 77 13.44 0.84 -1.21
C THR A 77 14.11 1.50 -2.41
N GLY A 78 14.84 2.57 -2.14
CA GLY A 78 15.75 3.19 -3.12
C GLY A 78 17.17 2.63 -3.00
N ASP A 79 18.11 3.32 -3.65
CA ASP A 79 19.51 2.88 -3.77
C ASP A 79 20.46 3.56 -2.76
N ALA A 80 19.93 4.44 -1.91
CA ALA A 80 20.70 5.15 -0.91
C ALA A 80 20.91 4.34 0.38
N GLU A 81 21.42 5.00 1.42
CA GLU A 81 21.72 4.41 2.72
C GLU A 81 20.49 3.75 3.40
N GLU A 82 20.74 3.01 4.47
CA GLU A 82 19.74 2.34 5.29
C GLU A 82 18.65 3.32 5.79
N PRO A 83 17.39 2.86 5.88
CA PRO A 83 16.29 3.67 6.40
C PRO A 83 16.49 4.16 7.82
N VAL A 84 16.01 5.37 8.13
CA VAL A 84 15.93 5.89 9.49
C VAL A 84 14.58 5.49 10.10
N TYR A 85 14.64 4.85 11.25
CA TYR A 85 13.44 4.42 11.99
C TYR A 85 13.11 5.40 13.14
N PRO A 86 11.83 5.43 13.59
CA PRO A 86 10.70 4.62 13.14
C PRO A 86 10.08 5.13 11.82
N LEU A 87 9.48 4.21 11.04
CA LEU A 87 8.72 4.48 9.82
C LEU A 87 7.20 4.38 10.07
N PRO A 88 6.33 4.92 9.20
CA PRO A 88 4.88 4.82 9.36
C PRO A 88 4.36 3.38 9.54
N TRP A 89 4.99 2.39 8.90
CA TRP A 89 4.62 0.98 8.94
C TRP A 89 5.55 0.12 9.79
N ALA A 90 6.78 0.56 10.08
CA ALA A 90 7.77 -0.24 10.79
C ALA A 90 8.50 0.61 11.84
N ARG A 91 8.49 0.17 13.09
CA ARG A 91 9.23 0.85 14.15
C ARG A 91 10.70 0.46 14.19
N GLU A 92 11.04 -0.67 13.59
CA GLU A 92 12.38 -1.26 13.57
C GLU A 92 12.61 -2.04 12.27
N PRO A 93 13.88 -2.32 11.89
CA PRO A 93 14.20 -3.03 10.65
C PRO A 93 13.53 -4.40 10.51
N SER A 94 13.36 -5.14 11.61
CA SER A 94 12.85 -6.52 11.61
C SER A 94 11.41 -6.67 11.08
N ILE A 95 10.64 -5.57 11.05
CA ILE A 95 9.26 -5.54 10.55
C ILE A 95 9.10 -4.63 9.31
N ASN A 96 10.20 -4.23 8.68
CA ASN A 96 10.20 -3.52 7.41
C ASN A 96 10.46 -4.51 6.27
N PHE A 97 9.47 -4.73 5.44
CA PHE A 97 9.55 -5.64 4.29
C PHE A 97 9.46 -4.90 2.95
N ALA A 98 9.77 -3.61 2.90
CA ALA A 98 9.92 -2.89 1.63
C ALA A 98 11.05 -3.52 0.81
N VAL A 99 10.86 -3.60 -0.51
CA VAL A 99 11.83 -4.19 -1.43
C VAL A 99 12.14 -3.20 -2.55
N PRO A 100 13.28 -3.35 -3.27
CA PRO A 100 13.56 -2.53 -4.44
C PRO A 100 12.50 -2.68 -5.55
N ALA A 101 12.37 -1.64 -6.39
CA ALA A 101 11.40 -1.62 -7.49
C ALA A 101 11.51 -2.84 -8.41
N ASP A 102 12.73 -3.26 -8.75
CA ASP A 102 12.94 -4.41 -9.63
C ASP A 102 12.56 -5.76 -8.96
N ALA A 103 12.78 -5.89 -7.67
CA ALA A 103 12.30 -7.05 -6.92
C ALA A 103 10.76 -7.10 -6.87
N MET A 104 10.11 -5.94 -6.77
CA MET A 104 8.63 -5.84 -6.84
C MET A 104 8.11 -6.27 -8.23
N LYS A 105 8.71 -5.76 -9.31
CA LYS A 105 8.38 -6.16 -10.69
C LYS A 105 8.57 -7.65 -10.91
N THR A 106 9.70 -8.19 -10.47
CA THR A 106 9.99 -9.64 -10.53
C THR A 106 8.93 -10.46 -9.79
N ALA A 107 8.52 -10.02 -8.60
CA ALA A 107 7.48 -10.72 -7.83
C ALA A 107 6.12 -10.73 -8.55
N LEU A 108 5.75 -9.64 -9.23
CA LEU A 108 4.55 -9.57 -10.08
C LEU A 108 4.64 -10.56 -11.26
N GLU A 109 5.76 -10.57 -11.98
CA GLU A 109 6.00 -11.46 -13.11
C GLU A 109 5.97 -12.93 -12.70
N VAL A 110 6.62 -13.28 -11.58
CA VAL A 110 6.64 -14.65 -11.03
C VAL A 110 5.24 -15.11 -10.61
N ALA A 111 4.38 -14.20 -10.13
CA ALA A 111 2.98 -14.51 -9.86
C ALA A 111 2.11 -14.62 -11.12
N GLY A 112 2.66 -14.34 -12.30
CA GLY A 112 1.97 -14.45 -13.59
C GLY A 112 1.34 -13.15 -14.11
N PHE A 113 1.51 -12.03 -13.44
CA PHE A 113 1.01 -10.75 -13.92
C PHE A 113 1.80 -10.23 -15.10
N ARG A 114 1.10 -9.58 -16.03
CA ARG A 114 1.70 -8.73 -17.06
C ARG A 114 1.65 -7.29 -16.59
N LEU A 115 2.81 -6.66 -16.39
CA LEU A 115 2.91 -5.24 -16.04
C LEU A 115 2.46 -4.39 -17.26
N LEU A 116 1.48 -3.51 -17.04
CA LEU A 116 0.95 -2.62 -18.07
C LEU A 116 1.51 -1.21 -17.95
N ASP A 117 1.69 -0.73 -16.73
CA ASP A 117 2.19 0.62 -16.43
C ASP A 117 2.99 0.59 -15.12
N TRP A 118 4.03 1.41 -15.06
CA TRP A 118 4.85 1.63 -13.88
C TRP A 118 5.33 3.07 -13.84
N GLN A 119 4.96 3.78 -12.79
CA GLN A 119 5.29 5.18 -12.61
C GLN A 119 6.06 5.37 -11.29
N ASP A 120 7.18 6.07 -11.36
CA ASP A 120 7.83 6.62 -10.18
C ASP A 120 7.13 7.94 -9.82
N THR A 121 6.51 7.97 -8.66
CA THR A 121 5.78 9.12 -8.12
C THR A 121 6.50 9.76 -6.94
N THR A 122 7.79 9.49 -6.77
CA THR A 122 8.59 9.96 -5.62
C THR A 122 8.63 11.48 -5.54
N ALA A 123 8.82 12.15 -6.68
CA ALA A 123 8.85 13.62 -6.71
C ALA A 123 7.52 14.24 -6.25
N ASP A 124 6.39 13.66 -6.66
CA ASP A 124 5.07 14.12 -6.23
C ASP A 124 4.84 13.86 -4.74
N ALA A 125 5.26 12.70 -4.24
CA ALA A 125 5.18 12.37 -2.82
C ALA A 125 6.03 13.34 -1.97
N VAL A 126 7.25 13.64 -2.37
CA VAL A 126 8.13 14.63 -1.71
C VAL A 126 7.48 16.01 -1.71
N ALA A 127 6.93 16.46 -2.84
CA ALA A 127 6.25 17.75 -2.94
C ALA A 127 5.03 17.84 -2.00
N VAL A 128 4.28 16.75 -1.83
CA VAL A 128 3.17 16.67 -0.87
C VAL A 128 3.66 16.82 0.57
N PHE A 129 4.75 16.16 0.95
CA PHE A 129 5.32 16.28 2.30
C PHE A 129 5.86 17.68 2.60
N GLN A 130 6.44 18.34 1.60
CA GLN A 130 7.02 19.68 1.72
C GLN A 130 5.99 20.81 1.66
N ASN A 131 4.71 20.53 1.35
CA ASN A 131 3.69 21.56 1.19
C ASN A 131 3.15 22.04 2.55
N PRO A 132 3.44 23.31 2.98
CA PRO A 132 2.99 23.84 4.26
C PRO A 132 1.46 23.92 4.38
N GLY A 133 0.75 24.11 3.25
CA GLY A 133 -0.71 24.17 3.22
C GLY A 133 -1.37 22.83 3.55
N GLN A 134 -0.71 21.72 3.25
CA GLN A 134 -1.17 20.40 3.67
C GLN A 134 -0.93 20.14 5.16
N ALA A 135 0.19 20.59 5.71
CA ALA A 135 0.45 20.52 7.14
C ALA A 135 -0.63 21.28 7.96
N ALA A 136 -1.06 22.44 7.48
CA ALA A 136 -2.12 23.24 8.10
C ALA A 136 -3.53 22.60 7.94
N ARG A 137 -3.78 21.84 6.86
CA ARG A 137 -5.03 21.09 6.63
C ARG A 137 -5.10 19.79 7.43
N ARG A 138 -3.99 19.30 7.97
CA ARG A 138 -3.93 18.18 8.93
C ARG A 138 -4.54 18.62 10.27
N GLY A 139 -5.79 19.08 10.22
CA GLY A 139 -6.54 19.50 11.39
C GLY A 139 -6.73 18.37 12.41
N LYS A 140 -7.58 18.62 13.41
CA LYS A 140 -7.86 17.68 14.51
C LYS A 140 -8.30 16.29 14.09
N LEU A 141 -8.71 16.09 12.81
CA LEU A 141 -9.16 14.81 12.22
C LEU A 141 -8.15 14.37 11.15
N GLY A 142 -7.10 13.72 11.54
CA GLY A 142 -6.07 13.18 10.63
C GLY A 142 -5.60 11.80 11.04
N VAL A 143 -4.81 11.17 10.17
CA VAL A 143 -4.24 9.82 10.40
C VAL A 143 -3.50 9.72 11.73
N GLY A 144 -2.88 10.82 12.21
CA GLY A 144 -2.21 10.86 13.51
C GLY A 144 -3.08 10.49 14.70
N LEU A 145 -4.42 10.64 14.62
CA LEU A 145 -5.33 10.22 15.70
C LEU A 145 -5.35 8.70 15.88
N VAL A 146 -5.23 7.93 14.80
CA VAL A 146 -5.28 6.46 14.83
C VAL A 146 -3.88 5.84 14.78
N ALA A 147 -2.89 6.58 14.27
CA ALA A 147 -1.52 6.09 14.09
C ALA A 147 -0.62 6.26 15.31
N GLY A 148 -1.07 7.02 16.34
CA GLY A 148 -0.34 7.24 17.58
C GLY A 148 0.46 8.54 17.62
N ALA A 149 0.93 8.91 18.83
CA ALA A 149 1.56 10.20 19.10
C ALA A 149 2.88 10.43 18.34
N ASP A 150 3.59 9.38 18.00
CA ASP A 150 4.87 9.41 17.25
C ASP A 150 4.69 9.42 15.71
N PHE A 151 3.45 9.51 15.22
CA PHE A 151 3.19 9.48 13.77
C PHE A 151 3.85 10.64 13.02
N GLY A 152 4.02 11.79 13.69
CA GLY A 152 4.74 12.94 13.13
C GLY A 152 6.20 12.62 12.81
N GLU A 153 6.91 12.02 13.75
CA GLU A 153 8.30 11.58 13.59
C GLU A 153 8.40 10.52 12.48
N ARG A 154 7.55 9.49 12.52
CA ARG A 154 7.54 8.42 11.50
C ARG A 154 7.30 8.96 10.09
N SER A 155 6.40 9.93 9.95
CA SER A 155 6.12 10.58 8.67
C SER A 155 7.30 11.45 8.20
N ALA A 156 7.99 12.13 9.12
CA ALA A 156 9.17 12.93 8.80
C ALA A 156 10.32 12.03 8.33
N ASN A 157 10.57 10.90 9.00
CA ASN A 157 11.60 9.94 8.59
C ASN A 157 11.33 9.37 7.18
N LEU A 158 10.08 9.06 6.86
CA LEU A 158 9.71 8.64 5.51
C LEU A 158 9.92 9.77 4.48
N ALA A 159 9.48 10.99 4.81
CA ALA A 159 9.63 12.14 3.91
C ALA A 159 11.11 12.45 3.61
N HIS A 160 11.96 12.42 4.63
CA HIS A 160 13.40 12.57 4.45
C HIS A 160 13.98 11.41 3.64
N GLY A 161 13.59 10.16 3.96
CA GLY A 161 14.03 8.97 3.23
C GLY A 161 13.63 8.95 1.76
N MET A 162 12.50 9.57 1.38
CA MET A 162 12.14 9.78 -0.02
C MET A 162 12.97 10.89 -0.67
N ALA A 163 13.23 11.99 0.07
CA ALA A 163 13.99 13.11 -0.45
C ALA A 163 15.47 12.78 -0.68
N ASP A 164 16.04 11.88 0.10
CA ASP A 164 17.46 11.47 0.02
C ASP A 164 17.67 10.12 -0.71
N GLY A 165 16.59 9.52 -1.26
CA GLY A 165 16.70 8.34 -2.11
C GLY A 165 16.75 6.99 -1.37
N ARG A 166 16.46 6.94 -0.07
CA ARG A 166 16.31 5.68 0.69
C ARG A 166 15.02 4.94 0.37
N PHE A 167 13.98 5.69 -0.04
CA PHE A 167 12.70 5.17 -0.47
C PHE A 167 12.24 5.84 -1.76
N ALA A 168 11.44 5.13 -2.52
CA ALA A 168 10.68 5.67 -3.63
C ALA A 168 9.19 5.35 -3.48
N SER A 169 8.35 6.21 -4.04
CA SER A 169 6.92 5.98 -4.20
C SER A 169 6.65 5.54 -5.62
N VAL A 170 5.91 4.46 -5.79
CA VAL A 170 5.58 3.92 -7.11
C VAL A 170 4.10 3.67 -7.25
N MET A 171 3.59 3.86 -8.45
CA MET A 171 2.26 3.41 -8.85
C MET A 171 2.39 2.46 -10.04
N PHE A 172 1.57 1.41 -10.07
CA PHE A 172 1.57 0.50 -11.20
C PHE A 172 0.19 -0.10 -11.49
N VAL A 173 0.04 -0.55 -12.71
CA VAL A 173 -1.09 -1.37 -13.14
C VAL A 173 -0.54 -2.66 -13.75
N ALA A 174 -1.03 -3.79 -13.28
CA ALA A 174 -0.72 -5.10 -13.81
C ALA A 174 -2.01 -5.83 -14.16
N GLU A 175 -1.94 -6.78 -15.08
CA GLU A 175 -3.08 -7.55 -15.57
C GLU A 175 -2.84 -9.04 -15.38
N ARG A 176 -3.86 -9.76 -14.94
CA ARG A 176 -3.92 -11.21 -15.08
C ARG A 176 -4.20 -11.53 -16.56
N PRO A 177 -3.27 -12.10 -17.33
CA PRO A 177 -3.53 -12.47 -18.73
C PRO A 177 -4.72 -13.41 -18.90
N ALA A 178 -5.30 -13.42 -20.11
CA ALA A 178 -6.44 -14.28 -20.44
C ALA A 178 -6.06 -15.76 -20.50
#